data_c287617bf5b2d9b2ae8807137c64c1d7
#
_entry.id   c287617bf5b2d9b2ae8807137c64c1d7
#
_cell.length_a   1.000
_cell.length_b   1.000
_cell.length_c   1.000
_cell.angle_alpha   90.00
_cell.angle_beta   90.00
_cell.angle_gamma   90.00
#
_symmetry.space_group_name_H-M   'P 1'
#
loop_
_entity.id
_entity.type
_entity.pdbx_description
1 polymer ?
#
loop_
_entity_poly.entity_id
_entity_poly.type
_entity_poly.pdbx_seq_one_letter_code
_entity_poly.pdbx_strand_id
1 'polypeptide(L)'
;MSEQLIEAVKASNSARVRELLAGGADANARDAYGATALMNAAYMGNLDVVNDLLAAGAEVDAKDELGWTALMKACNNAEMDRGFPDVVERLIAAGADVNVSITYGIRPLMIAAGYGEGAVCEVLLAHGADVLAKNDGGLTTLMMVKDKFYVDVINILHAAERDAGVGEGSCSSKNAPGSNVVTFLKPLARTPDH
;
A
#
# COMPACT_ATOMS: atom_id res chain seq x y z
N MET A 1 -23.02 -21.50 3.27
CA MET A 1 -23.10 -20.13 2.69
C MET A 1 -21.78 -19.36 2.82
N SER A 2 -21.13 -19.38 3.99
CA SER A 2 -19.83 -18.66 4.16
C SER A 2 -18.74 -19.14 3.22
N GLU A 3 -18.54 -20.44 3.05
CA GLU A 3 -17.57 -21.02 2.12
C GLU A 3 -17.87 -20.64 0.65
N GLN A 4 -19.13 -20.68 0.26
CA GLN A 4 -19.56 -20.29 -1.09
C GLN A 4 -19.30 -18.80 -1.36
N LEU A 5 -19.41 -17.93 -0.35
CA LEU A 5 -19.07 -16.51 -0.47
C LEU A 5 -17.57 -16.34 -0.73
N ILE A 6 -16.71 -17.01 0.03
CA ILE A 6 -15.26 -16.97 -0.16
C ILE A 6 -14.87 -17.48 -1.55
N GLU A 7 -15.45 -18.59 -2.00
CA GLU A 7 -15.21 -19.12 -3.34
C GLU A 7 -15.64 -18.15 -4.44
N ALA A 8 -16.82 -17.52 -4.31
CA ALA A 8 -17.32 -16.54 -5.26
C ALA A 8 -16.40 -15.30 -5.33
N VAL A 9 -15.87 -14.83 -4.17
CA VAL A 9 -14.91 -13.75 -4.08
C VAL A 9 -13.61 -14.12 -4.78
N LYS A 10 -13.01 -15.27 -4.46
CA LYS A 10 -11.76 -15.77 -5.08
C LYS A 10 -11.91 -15.99 -6.59
N ALA A 11 -13.11 -16.36 -7.06
CA ALA A 11 -13.42 -16.46 -8.48
C ALA A 11 -13.74 -15.10 -9.14
N SER A 12 -13.67 -13.99 -8.40
CA SER A 12 -14.05 -12.64 -8.85
C SER A 12 -15.47 -12.56 -9.46
N ASN A 13 -16.39 -13.41 -9.01
CA ASN A 13 -17.75 -13.47 -9.49
C ASN A 13 -18.66 -12.52 -8.69
N SER A 14 -18.63 -11.23 -9.05
CA SER A 14 -19.39 -10.17 -8.37
C SER A 14 -20.91 -10.41 -8.35
N ALA A 15 -21.47 -11.03 -9.41
CA ALA A 15 -22.89 -11.35 -9.46
C ALA A 15 -23.26 -12.38 -8.39
N ARG A 16 -22.45 -13.44 -8.24
CA ARG A 16 -22.66 -14.47 -7.24
C ARG A 16 -22.43 -13.97 -5.81
N VAL A 17 -21.44 -13.08 -5.62
CA VAL A 17 -21.21 -12.41 -4.33
C VAL A 17 -22.45 -11.64 -3.90
N ARG A 18 -23.03 -10.80 -4.77
CA ARG A 18 -24.25 -10.04 -4.48
C ARG A 18 -25.44 -10.93 -4.17
N GLU A 19 -25.63 -12.00 -4.94
CA GLU A 19 -26.70 -12.97 -4.69
C GLU A 19 -26.56 -13.61 -3.30
N LEU A 20 -25.35 -14.04 -2.93
CA LEU A 20 -25.09 -14.66 -1.63
C LEU A 20 -25.28 -13.68 -0.47
N LEU A 21 -24.79 -12.45 -0.59
CA LEU A 21 -24.98 -11.40 0.42
C LEU A 21 -26.47 -11.05 0.59
N ALA A 22 -27.22 -10.91 -0.51
CA ALA A 22 -28.68 -10.71 -0.47
C ALA A 22 -29.42 -11.89 0.15
N GLY A 23 -28.89 -13.12 0.03
CA GLY A 23 -29.36 -14.33 0.67
C GLY A 23 -28.98 -14.47 2.15
N GLY A 24 -28.31 -13.44 2.74
CA GLY A 24 -27.92 -13.44 4.15
C GLY A 24 -26.61 -14.16 4.45
N ALA A 25 -25.72 -14.30 3.47
CA ALA A 25 -24.37 -14.78 3.75
C ALA A 25 -23.62 -13.77 4.63
N ASP A 26 -22.85 -14.29 5.59
CA ASP A 26 -22.03 -13.47 6.48
C ASP A 26 -20.90 -12.76 5.72
N ALA A 27 -20.95 -11.42 5.64
CA ALA A 27 -19.92 -10.60 4.99
C ALA A 27 -18.54 -10.75 5.66
N ASN A 28 -18.50 -11.18 6.93
CA ASN A 28 -17.29 -11.43 7.71
C ASN A 28 -16.82 -12.89 7.64
N ALA A 29 -17.38 -13.69 6.70
CA ALA A 29 -16.93 -15.05 6.46
C ALA A 29 -15.42 -15.13 6.28
N ARG A 30 -14.81 -16.17 6.88
CA ARG A 30 -13.36 -16.40 6.85
C ARG A 30 -13.03 -17.70 6.12
N ASP A 31 -11.90 -17.72 5.45
CA ASP A 31 -11.35 -18.95 4.87
C ASP A 31 -10.52 -19.75 5.90
N ALA A 32 -9.93 -20.84 5.45
CA ALA A 32 -9.12 -21.74 6.28
C ALA A 32 -7.86 -21.09 6.88
N TYR A 33 -7.46 -19.93 6.39
CA TYR A 33 -6.31 -19.14 6.89
C TYR A 33 -6.74 -17.93 7.73
N GLY A 34 -8.02 -17.87 8.10
CA GLY A 34 -8.59 -16.75 8.85
C GLY A 34 -8.79 -15.48 8.03
N ALA A 35 -8.47 -15.48 6.72
CA ALA A 35 -8.66 -14.31 5.87
C ALA A 35 -10.16 -14.11 5.57
N THR A 36 -10.64 -12.85 5.74
CA THR A 36 -12.03 -12.51 5.45
C THR A 36 -12.31 -12.42 3.96
N ALA A 37 -13.61 -12.44 3.60
CA ALA A 37 -14.05 -12.17 2.23
C ALA A 37 -13.49 -10.83 1.71
N LEU A 38 -13.48 -9.77 2.55
CA LEU A 38 -12.94 -8.45 2.22
C LEU A 38 -11.42 -8.51 1.94
N MET A 39 -10.66 -9.28 2.73
CA MET A 39 -9.22 -9.45 2.50
C MET A 39 -8.93 -10.14 1.16
N ASN A 40 -9.69 -11.19 0.82
CA ASN A 40 -9.55 -11.88 -0.45
C ASN A 40 -9.93 -10.96 -1.62
N ALA A 41 -11.03 -10.16 -1.51
CA ALA A 41 -11.43 -9.19 -2.53
C ALA A 41 -10.37 -8.09 -2.73
N ALA A 42 -9.80 -7.58 -1.63
CA ALA A 42 -8.74 -6.58 -1.65
C ALA A 42 -7.45 -7.11 -2.30
N TYR A 43 -7.07 -8.35 -1.97
CA TYR A 43 -5.92 -9.02 -2.58
C TYR A 43 -6.08 -9.23 -4.09
N MET A 44 -7.30 -9.51 -4.55
CA MET A 44 -7.61 -9.66 -5.99
C MET A 44 -7.79 -8.32 -6.72
N GLY A 45 -7.82 -7.19 -6.00
CA GLY A 45 -8.05 -5.87 -6.56
C GLY A 45 -9.47 -5.67 -7.11
N ASN A 46 -10.45 -6.44 -6.64
CA ASN A 46 -11.81 -6.38 -7.15
C ASN A 46 -12.62 -5.32 -6.39
N LEU A 47 -12.54 -4.07 -6.88
CA LEU A 47 -13.18 -2.91 -6.27
C LEU A 47 -14.71 -3.08 -6.13
N ASP A 48 -15.37 -3.71 -7.11
CA ASP A 48 -16.82 -3.93 -7.06
C ASP A 48 -17.20 -4.84 -5.89
N VAL A 49 -16.47 -5.96 -5.74
CA VAL A 49 -16.69 -6.90 -4.62
C VAL A 49 -16.33 -6.25 -3.28
N VAL A 50 -15.27 -5.44 -3.22
CA VAL A 50 -14.91 -4.67 -2.02
C VAL A 50 -16.08 -3.75 -1.62
N ASN A 51 -16.68 -3.03 -2.57
CA ASN A 51 -17.83 -2.17 -2.32
C ASN A 51 -19.04 -2.96 -1.82
N ASP A 52 -19.36 -4.08 -2.48
CA ASP A 52 -20.50 -4.93 -2.10
C ASP A 52 -20.35 -5.48 -0.67
N LEU A 53 -19.13 -5.93 -0.30
CA LEU A 53 -18.83 -6.45 1.05
C LEU A 53 -18.88 -5.35 2.11
N LEU A 54 -18.32 -4.18 1.85
CA LEU A 54 -18.39 -3.03 2.76
C LEU A 54 -19.82 -2.57 2.97
N ALA A 55 -20.65 -2.55 1.92
CA ALA A 55 -22.07 -2.21 2.01
C ALA A 55 -22.86 -3.25 2.82
N ALA A 56 -22.41 -4.51 2.82
CA ALA A 56 -22.98 -5.60 3.61
C ALA A 56 -22.46 -5.64 5.07
N GLY A 57 -21.64 -4.67 5.49
CA GLY A 57 -21.13 -4.57 6.86
C GLY A 57 -19.87 -5.39 7.15
N ALA A 58 -19.04 -5.65 6.14
CA ALA A 58 -17.73 -6.26 6.36
C ALA A 58 -16.84 -5.41 7.28
N GLU A 59 -16.19 -6.03 8.26
CA GLU A 59 -15.23 -5.39 9.16
C GLU A 59 -13.96 -5.01 8.41
N VAL A 60 -13.70 -3.69 8.30
CA VAL A 60 -12.62 -3.14 7.48
C VAL A 60 -11.23 -3.47 8.03
N ASP A 61 -11.07 -3.45 9.37
CA ASP A 61 -9.79 -3.70 10.06
C ASP A 61 -9.69 -5.10 10.68
N ALA A 62 -10.54 -6.03 10.24
CA ALA A 62 -10.40 -7.43 10.61
C ALA A 62 -8.97 -7.92 10.32
N LYS A 63 -8.43 -8.81 11.15
CA LYS A 63 -7.10 -9.39 10.97
C LYS A 63 -7.18 -10.89 10.69
N ASP A 64 -6.34 -11.39 9.79
CA ASP A 64 -6.12 -12.82 9.60
C ASP A 64 -5.20 -13.39 10.69
N GLU A 65 -4.87 -14.68 10.63
CA GLU A 65 -4.00 -15.36 11.61
C GLU A 65 -2.57 -14.76 11.67
N LEU A 66 -2.11 -14.09 10.62
CA LEU A 66 -0.82 -13.41 10.55
C LEU A 66 -0.93 -11.92 10.92
N GLY A 67 -2.13 -11.44 11.25
CA GLY A 67 -2.39 -10.05 11.60
C GLY A 67 -2.59 -9.12 10.40
N TRP A 68 -2.65 -9.64 9.16
CA TRP A 68 -2.87 -8.84 7.97
C TRP A 68 -4.31 -8.32 7.91
N THR A 69 -4.46 -7.09 7.41
CA THR A 69 -5.76 -6.46 7.12
C THR A 69 -6.05 -6.43 5.62
N ALA A 70 -7.28 -6.10 5.25
CA ALA A 70 -7.65 -5.91 3.84
C ALA A 70 -6.82 -4.81 3.17
N LEU A 71 -6.54 -3.71 3.90
CA LEU A 71 -5.67 -2.63 3.41
C LEU A 71 -4.26 -3.13 3.05
N MET A 72 -3.65 -3.93 3.90
CA MET A 72 -2.33 -4.51 3.62
C MET A 72 -2.34 -5.45 2.43
N LYS A 73 -3.41 -6.23 2.27
CA LYS A 73 -3.58 -7.14 1.10
C LYS A 73 -3.70 -6.36 -0.21
N ALA A 74 -4.32 -5.16 -0.19
CA ALA A 74 -4.44 -4.29 -1.36
C ALA A 74 -3.11 -3.59 -1.71
N CYS A 75 -2.19 -3.43 -0.76
CA CYS A 75 -0.90 -2.76 -1.00
C CYS A 75 0.01 -3.51 -1.97
N ASN A 76 -0.10 -4.83 -2.05
CA ASN A 76 0.58 -5.63 -3.04
C ASN A 76 -0.08 -7.00 -3.22
N ASN A 77 -0.27 -7.41 -4.47
CA ASN A 77 -0.60 -8.77 -4.85
C ASN A 77 0.64 -9.43 -5.45
N ALA A 78 1.23 -10.37 -4.73
CA ALA A 78 2.45 -11.06 -5.14
C ALA A 78 2.27 -11.91 -6.41
N GLU A 79 1.05 -12.32 -6.74
CA GLU A 79 0.75 -13.10 -7.95
C GLU A 79 0.63 -12.21 -9.19
N MET A 80 0.13 -10.98 -9.01
CA MET A 80 -0.03 -9.99 -10.09
C MET A 80 1.15 -9.01 -10.16
N ASP A 81 2.06 -9.05 -9.17
CA ASP A 81 3.19 -8.14 -9.00
C ASP A 81 2.75 -6.66 -9.06
N ARG A 82 1.65 -6.34 -8.37
CA ARG A 82 1.08 -4.98 -8.32
C ARG A 82 0.20 -4.75 -7.11
N GLY A 83 0.14 -3.49 -6.66
CA GLY A 83 -0.87 -3.01 -5.71
C GLY A 83 -2.10 -2.43 -6.42
N PHE A 84 -3.13 -2.11 -5.62
CA PHE A 84 -4.41 -1.62 -6.10
C PHE A 84 -4.76 -0.30 -5.42
N PRO A 85 -4.29 0.87 -5.93
CA PRO A 85 -4.48 2.17 -5.29
C PRO A 85 -5.96 2.56 -5.11
N ASP A 86 -6.83 2.22 -6.05
CA ASP A 86 -8.27 2.43 -5.99
C ASP A 86 -8.96 1.63 -4.87
N VAL A 87 -8.53 0.39 -4.66
CA VAL A 87 -8.99 -0.44 -3.53
C VAL A 87 -8.45 0.09 -2.21
N VAL A 88 -7.17 0.50 -2.17
CA VAL A 88 -6.55 1.13 -1.00
C VAL A 88 -7.33 2.40 -0.61
N GLU A 89 -7.58 3.30 -1.55
CA GLU A 89 -8.36 4.52 -1.30
C GLU A 89 -9.77 4.20 -0.79
N ARG A 90 -10.43 3.21 -1.40
CA ARG A 90 -11.77 2.79 -0.97
C ARG A 90 -11.82 2.23 0.44
N LEU A 91 -10.83 1.42 0.83
CA LEU A 91 -10.73 0.87 2.18
C LEU A 91 -10.45 1.97 3.21
N ILE A 92 -9.57 2.93 2.91
CA ILE A 92 -9.31 4.08 3.79
C ILE A 92 -10.58 4.94 3.94
N ALA A 93 -11.30 5.19 2.86
CA ALA A 93 -12.58 5.90 2.90
C ALA A 93 -13.66 5.14 3.71
N ALA A 94 -13.52 3.83 3.89
CA ALA A 94 -14.37 3.03 4.76
C ALA A 94 -13.89 2.98 6.22
N GLY A 95 -12.79 3.67 6.55
CA GLY A 95 -12.25 3.80 7.90
C GLY A 95 -11.10 2.85 8.22
N ALA A 96 -10.43 2.25 7.23
CA ALA A 96 -9.25 1.43 7.46
C ALA A 96 -8.13 2.22 8.13
N ASP A 97 -7.49 1.64 9.16
CA ASP A 97 -6.32 2.24 9.80
C ASP A 97 -5.09 2.18 8.88
N VAL A 98 -4.73 3.35 8.32
CA VAL A 98 -3.60 3.51 7.41
C VAL A 98 -2.25 3.21 8.07
N ASN A 99 -2.19 3.29 9.41
CA ASN A 99 -0.97 3.09 10.19
C ASN A 99 -0.94 1.77 10.97
N VAL A 100 -1.89 0.87 10.71
CA VAL A 100 -1.91 -0.45 11.32
C VAL A 100 -0.58 -1.16 11.17
N SER A 101 -0.13 -1.87 12.19
CA SER A 101 1.12 -2.66 12.12
C SER A 101 0.88 -4.13 12.40
N ILE A 102 1.68 -4.97 11.76
CA ILE A 102 1.77 -6.41 12.00
C ILE A 102 3.11 -6.75 12.67
N THR A 103 3.40 -8.03 12.78
CA THR A 103 4.68 -8.54 13.31
C THR A 103 5.87 -7.82 12.70
N TYR A 104 6.87 -7.53 13.52
CA TYR A 104 8.06 -6.75 13.20
C TYR A 104 7.79 -5.26 12.92
N GLY A 105 6.62 -4.72 13.32
CA GLY A 105 6.27 -3.32 13.11
C GLY A 105 6.07 -2.92 11.65
N ILE A 106 5.79 -3.89 10.78
CA ILE A 106 5.55 -3.63 9.34
C ILE A 106 4.19 -2.97 9.15
N ARG A 107 4.15 -1.90 8.34
CA ARG A 107 2.98 -1.07 8.04
C ARG A 107 2.63 -1.09 6.56
N PRO A 108 1.40 -0.68 6.16
CA PRO A 108 0.97 -0.63 4.75
C PRO A 108 1.97 0.12 3.84
N LEU A 109 2.47 1.29 4.27
CA LEU A 109 3.44 2.07 3.50
C LEU A 109 4.77 1.30 3.28
N MET A 110 5.23 0.55 4.28
CA MET A 110 6.44 -0.28 4.17
C MET A 110 6.26 -1.43 3.18
N ILE A 111 5.05 -2.01 3.15
CA ILE A 111 4.69 -3.07 2.18
C ILE A 111 4.71 -2.48 0.77
N ALA A 112 3.92 -1.43 0.51
CA ALA A 112 3.82 -0.80 -0.80
C ALA A 112 5.19 -0.37 -1.33
N ALA A 113 5.98 0.33 -0.52
CA ALA A 113 7.32 0.77 -0.89
C ALA A 113 8.28 -0.40 -1.13
N GLY A 114 8.18 -1.45 -0.33
CA GLY A 114 9.01 -2.66 -0.44
C GLY A 114 8.86 -3.39 -1.78
N TYR A 115 7.70 -3.26 -2.41
CA TYR A 115 7.36 -3.84 -3.71
C TYR A 115 7.43 -2.82 -4.87
N GLY A 116 7.73 -1.56 -4.59
CA GLY A 116 7.87 -0.54 -5.64
C GLY A 116 6.55 0.10 -6.09
N GLU A 117 5.48 -0.01 -5.28
CA GLU A 117 4.12 0.44 -5.59
C GLU A 117 3.96 1.96 -5.34
N GLY A 118 4.53 2.79 -6.23
CA GLY A 118 4.53 4.25 -6.10
C GLY A 118 3.13 4.84 -5.95
N ALA A 119 2.19 4.45 -6.80
CA ALA A 119 0.81 4.95 -6.73
C ALA A 119 0.12 4.60 -5.41
N VAL A 120 0.37 3.41 -4.85
CA VAL A 120 -0.15 3.03 -3.53
C VAL A 120 0.51 3.85 -2.43
N CYS A 121 1.84 4.10 -2.53
CA CYS A 121 2.54 4.97 -1.58
C CYS A 121 1.95 6.38 -1.56
N GLU A 122 1.67 6.98 -2.73
CA GLU A 122 1.04 8.30 -2.83
C GLU A 122 -0.33 8.33 -2.13
N VAL A 123 -1.19 7.35 -2.40
CA VAL A 123 -2.51 7.24 -1.74
C VAL A 123 -2.37 7.13 -0.23
N LEU A 124 -1.50 6.25 0.26
CA LEU A 124 -1.29 6.06 1.71
C LEU A 124 -0.78 7.34 2.37
N LEU A 125 0.19 8.02 1.77
CA LEU A 125 0.75 9.28 2.29
C LEU A 125 -0.28 10.40 2.29
N ALA A 126 -1.08 10.54 1.23
CA ALA A 126 -2.17 11.52 1.14
C ALA A 126 -3.21 11.34 2.25
N HIS A 127 -3.36 10.12 2.78
CA HIS A 127 -4.30 9.79 3.86
C HIS A 127 -3.62 9.64 5.23
N GLY A 128 -2.40 10.17 5.40
CA GLY A 128 -1.75 10.28 6.71
C GLY A 128 -0.95 9.04 7.13
N ALA A 129 -0.43 8.26 6.19
CA ALA A 129 0.57 7.26 6.52
C ALA A 129 1.82 7.93 7.12
N ASP A 130 2.27 7.43 8.26
CA ASP A 130 3.45 7.97 8.94
C ASP A 130 4.74 7.52 8.22
N VAL A 131 5.31 8.44 7.42
CA VAL A 131 6.54 8.20 6.67
C VAL A 131 7.76 7.99 7.57
N LEU A 132 7.72 8.53 8.80
CA LEU A 132 8.81 8.44 9.79
C LEU A 132 8.67 7.23 10.71
N ALA A 133 7.55 6.51 10.65
CA ALA A 133 7.34 5.31 11.44
C ALA A 133 8.47 4.31 11.23
N LYS A 134 8.96 3.74 12.32
CA LYS A 134 10.01 2.72 12.30
C LYS A 134 9.40 1.35 12.55
N ASN A 135 9.97 0.36 11.88
CA ASN A 135 9.71 -1.03 12.22
C ASN A 135 10.49 -1.44 13.49
N ASP A 136 10.31 -2.66 13.98
CA ASP A 136 11.00 -3.16 15.19
C ASP A 136 12.52 -3.21 15.02
N GLY A 137 13.03 -3.21 13.79
CA GLY A 137 14.46 -3.08 13.47
C GLY A 137 14.97 -1.63 13.47
N GLY A 138 14.12 -0.64 13.81
CA GLY A 138 14.47 0.78 13.83
C GLY A 138 14.55 1.44 12.44
N LEU A 139 14.12 0.76 11.37
CA LEU A 139 14.20 1.25 10.00
C LEU A 139 12.91 1.97 9.61
N THR A 140 13.04 3.19 9.03
CA THR A 140 11.95 3.87 8.33
C THR A 140 11.68 3.21 6.98
N THR A 141 10.54 3.55 6.35
CA THR A 141 10.21 3.05 5.00
C THR A 141 11.31 3.37 3.99
N LEU A 142 11.83 4.61 4.00
CA LEU A 142 12.91 5.02 3.10
C LEU A 142 14.20 4.22 3.35
N MET A 143 14.58 3.97 4.62
CA MET A 143 15.76 3.17 4.96
C MET A 143 15.65 1.73 4.45
N MET A 144 14.44 1.16 4.38
CA MET A 144 14.20 -0.21 3.89
C MET A 144 14.35 -0.33 2.38
N VAL A 145 14.11 0.75 1.63
CA VAL A 145 14.06 0.71 0.15
C VAL A 145 15.20 1.47 -0.54
N LYS A 146 16.06 2.19 0.20
CA LYS A 146 17.13 3.02 -0.34
C LYS A 146 18.08 2.31 -1.30
N ASP A 147 18.29 1.01 -1.12
CA ASP A 147 19.19 0.19 -1.94
C ASP A 147 18.44 -0.56 -3.05
N LYS A 148 17.13 -0.31 -3.20
CA LYS A 148 16.30 -0.85 -4.27
C LYS A 148 16.24 0.14 -5.44
N PHE A 149 16.00 -0.36 -6.65
CA PHE A 149 15.94 0.45 -7.86
C PHE A 149 14.57 1.12 -8.09
N TYR A 150 13.77 1.28 -7.05
CA TYR A 150 12.43 1.91 -7.10
C TYR A 150 12.55 3.43 -6.99
N VAL A 151 13.07 4.07 -8.07
CA VAL A 151 13.40 5.51 -8.09
C VAL A 151 12.17 6.37 -7.75
N ASP A 152 11.02 6.03 -8.30
CA ASP A 152 9.78 6.79 -8.07
C ASP A 152 9.36 6.73 -6.60
N VAL A 153 9.36 5.53 -6.00
CA VAL A 153 9.05 5.34 -4.58
C VAL A 153 10.03 6.10 -3.69
N ILE A 154 11.33 6.02 -3.99
CA ILE A 154 12.36 6.73 -3.23
C ILE A 154 12.12 8.25 -3.29
N ASN A 155 11.79 8.80 -4.47
CA ASN A 155 11.49 10.22 -4.63
C ASN A 155 10.23 10.64 -3.87
N ILE A 156 9.17 9.84 -3.91
CA ILE A 156 7.92 10.06 -3.15
C ILE A 156 8.22 10.11 -1.65
N LEU A 157 8.96 9.12 -1.13
CA LEU A 157 9.30 9.05 0.29
C LEU A 157 10.20 10.22 0.73
N HIS A 158 11.19 10.61 -0.08
CA HIS A 158 12.01 11.79 0.21
C HIS A 158 11.19 13.08 0.24
N ALA A 159 10.21 13.25 -0.65
CA ALA A 159 9.30 14.38 -0.62
C ALA A 159 8.50 14.39 0.67
N ALA A 160 7.89 13.26 1.03
CA ALA A 160 7.08 13.12 2.23
C ALA A 160 7.89 13.34 3.53
N GLU A 161 9.15 12.86 3.62
CA GLU A 161 10.02 13.12 4.78
C GLU A 161 10.37 14.60 4.91
N ARG A 162 10.61 15.32 3.80
CA ARG A 162 10.81 16.79 3.84
C ARG A 162 9.59 17.52 4.35
N ASP A 163 8.39 17.15 3.87
CA ASP A 163 7.13 17.76 4.29
C ASP A 163 6.83 17.48 5.77
N ALA A 164 7.27 16.33 6.28
CA ALA A 164 7.20 15.98 7.69
C ALA A 164 8.26 16.69 8.57
N GLY A 165 9.08 17.58 7.99
CA GLY A 165 10.08 18.38 8.74
C GLY A 165 11.40 17.66 9.00
N VAL A 166 11.69 16.55 8.34
CA VAL A 166 12.99 15.85 8.36
C VAL A 166 13.83 16.32 7.18
N GLY A 167 13.98 17.61 7.02
CA GLY A 167 14.78 18.20 5.95
C GLY A 167 15.56 19.40 6.44
N GLU A 168 16.90 19.33 6.36
CA GLU A 168 17.87 20.41 6.56
C GLU A 168 18.27 20.80 7.97
N GLY A 169 18.29 19.84 8.90
CA GLY A 169 18.85 20.07 10.23
C GLY A 169 19.89 19.04 10.63
N SER A 170 21.14 19.25 10.26
CA SER A 170 22.33 18.57 10.79
C SER A 170 23.05 17.56 9.89
N CYS A 171 23.53 18.02 8.74
CA CYS A 171 24.84 17.58 8.26
C CYS A 171 25.80 18.78 8.28
N SER A 172 26.13 19.24 9.47
CA SER A 172 27.31 20.06 9.69
C SER A 172 28.53 19.14 9.76
N SER A 173 28.86 18.49 8.66
CA SER A 173 30.21 17.99 8.47
C SER A 173 30.99 19.06 7.71
N LYS A 174 31.59 19.96 8.47
CA LYS A 174 32.77 20.70 8.00
C LYS A 174 33.79 19.66 7.54
N ASN A 175 34.22 19.83 6.28
CA ASN A 175 35.29 19.13 5.60
C ASN A 175 34.95 17.78 4.92
N ALA A 176 34.45 17.88 3.67
CA ALA A 176 34.87 16.97 2.61
C ALA A 176 35.16 17.79 1.34
N PRO A 177 36.39 17.78 0.80
CA PRO A 177 36.70 18.44 -0.45
C PRO A 177 36.10 17.64 -1.61
N GLY A 178 35.29 18.32 -2.44
CA GLY A 178 35.05 17.95 -3.82
C GLY A 178 34.29 16.66 -4.08
N SER A 179 32.98 16.60 -3.84
CA SER A 179 32.14 15.69 -4.58
C SER A 179 31.51 16.42 -5.76
N ASN A 180 32.03 16.15 -6.96
CA ASN A 180 31.38 16.53 -8.20
C ASN A 180 30.03 15.88 -8.30
N VAL A 181 28.98 16.63 -7.99
CA VAL A 181 27.62 16.27 -8.40
C VAL A 181 27.57 16.50 -9.91
N VAL A 182 27.67 15.44 -10.68
CA VAL A 182 27.45 15.48 -12.13
C VAL A 182 25.96 15.69 -12.34
N THR A 183 25.58 16.94 -12.61
CA THR A 183 24.22 17.29 -13.02
C THR A 183 24.02 16.79 -14.45
N PHE A 184 23.48 15.60 -14.59
CA PHE A 184 22.95 15.12 -15.86
C PHE A 184 21.57 15.72 -16.07
N LEU A 185 21.52 16.88 -16.70
CA LEU A 185 20.38 17.36 -17.51
C LEU A 185 20.73 18.77 -18.02
N LYS A 186 21.48 18.80 -19.12
CA LYS A 186 21.48 19.97 -20.00
C LYS A 186 20.87 19.54 -21.33
N PRO A 187 19.76 20.13 -21.79
CA PRO A 187 19.25 19.85 -23.12
C PRO A 187 20.26 20.37 -24.14
N LEU A 188 20.63 19.56 -25.10
CA LEU A 188 21.39 19.95 -26.28
C LEU A 188 20.60 21.03 -27.03
N ALA A 189 21.13 22.24 -27.05
CA ALA A 189 20.67 23.29 -27.93
C ALA A 189 20.93 22.86 -29.38
N ARG A 190 19.86 22.80 -30.19
CA ARG A 190 19.97 22.68 -31.63
C ARG A 190 20.58 23.96 -32.18
N THR A 191 21.72 23.85 -32.81
CA THR A 191 22.28 24.91 -33.68
C THR A 191 21.46 24.94 -34.97
N PRO A 192 21.08 26.11 -35.49
CA PRO A 192 20.51 26.21 -36.83
C PRO A 192 21.62 26.11 -37.86
N ASP A 193 21.46 25.22 -38.82
CA ASP A 193 22.28 25.11 -40.00
C ASP A 193 22.01 26.28 -40.96
N HIS A 194 23.11 26.84 -41.48
CA HIS A 194 23.10 27.71 -42.64
C HIS A 194 23.08 26.90 -43.94
#